data_8696bb2e0f3f2a8bae91445774e6e6af
#
_entry.id   8696bb2e0f3f2a8bae91445774e6e6af
#
_cell.length_a   1.000
_cell.length_b   1.000
_cell.length_c   1.000
_cell.angle_alpha   90.00
_cell.angle_beta   90.00
_cell.angle_gamma   90.00
#
_symmetry.space_group_name_H-M   'P 1'
#
loop_
_entity.id
_entity.type
_entity.pdbx_description
1 polymer ?
#
loop_
_entity_poly.entity_id
_entity_poly.type
_entity_poly.pdbx_seq_one_letter_code
_entity_poly.pdbx_strand_id
1 'polypeptide(L)'
;DLPAVRALRGRLTGKTPAPLSESEASLLYLSNLKTAVPWVVKNAQIDLLQADALQHTGNTFHTATHLSNLLSVSEHLPVREHAGRALLTISTRLSVDQRNEIIVDLMRELENGQEQIARFIPRYLGRLLSTMPEKEIRESIDFLDGLLRSGSARAASTSLRTLGSLISALPENSVLAEHCLGLLLTGVSHYDESVHRSAMTVLCHDVIGSERLPFSLRAHCFARVSKKLLCLLAEPAPGKLTFFNRAAMLNHLYRFLVQAEVVQGGLRFPAPLPAAFFPGTFDPFSAGHKRIVQEIRALGYEVYLAVDEFSWSKRTLARLLRRRIVNMSVADQWDTYVFPNAIPINIAMPEDIARLRSCFPGRSVTLVAGCDVVCGASAYRSLRPGGVQELDHLLIRRGETDETDIRTRLQGRVT
;
A
#
# COMPACT_ATOMS: atom_id res chain seq x y z
N ASP A 1 28.48 18.21 31.61
CA ASP A 1 28.14 18.03 33.03
C ASP A 1 26.66 17.87 33.23
N LEU A 2 26.22 16.70 33.70
CA LEU A 2 24.83 16.46 34.08
C LEU A 2 24.41 17.40 35.23
N PRO A 3 23.17 17.88 35.31
CA PRO A 3 22.68 18.75 36.37
C PRO A 3 23.00 18.18 37.78
N ALA A 4 22.91 16.85 37.95
CA ALA A 4 23.29 16.16 39.16
C ALA A 4 24.79 16.30 39.49
N VAL A 5 25.66 16.25 38.49
CA VAL A 5 27.14 16.43 38.66
C VAL A 5 27.45 17.86 38.99
N ARG A 6 26.75 18.85 38.40
CA ARG A 6 26.86 20.27 38.76
C ARG A 6 26.41 20.53 40.19
N ALA A 7 25.27 19.95 40.59
CA ALA A 7 24.78 20.05 41.97
C ALA A 7 25.76 19.44 42.96
N LEU A 8 26.35 18.30 42.60
CA LEU A 8 27.40 17.66 43.42
C LEU A 8 28.66 18.51 43.48
N ARG A 9 29.10 19.08 42.35
CA ARG A 9 30.26 19.99 42.27
C ARG A 9 30.01 21.27 43.06
N GLY A 10 28.80 21.84 43.01
CA GLY A 10 28.39 22.98 43.83
C GLY A 10 28.43 22.69 45.32
N ARG A 11 27.97 21.50 45.74
CA ARG A 11 28.06 21.04 47.14
C ARG A 11 29.51 20.86 47.61
N LEU A 12 30.38 20.34 46.74
CA LEU A 12 31.79 20.11 47.06
C LEU A 12 32.62 21.40 47.06
N THR A 13 32.25 22.41 46.28
CA THR A 13 32.98 23.68 46.16
C THR A 13 32.38 24.82 46.98
N GLY A 14 31.24 24.59 47.64
CA GLY A 14 30.51 25.63 48.38
C GLY A 14 29.93 26.76 47.52
N LYS A 15 29.96 26.60 46.18
CA LYS A 15 29.36 27.55 45.21
C LYS A 15 28.12 26.94 44.64
N THR A 16 26.97 27.51 44.86
CA THR A 16 25.73 27.14 44.13
C THR A 16 25.89 27.61 42.67
N PRO A 17 25.96 26.69 41.71
CA PRO A 17 26.03 27.12 40.31
C PRO A 17 24.75 27.88 39.95
N ALA A 18 24.89 29.00 39.25
CA ALA A 18 23.74 29.70 38.71
C ALA A 18 22.91 28.75 37.82
N PRO A 19 21.57 28.84 37.84
CA PRO A 19 20.74 28.07 36.92
C PRO A 19 21.14 28.43 35.48
N LEU A 20 21.28 27.38 34.63
CA LEU A 20 21.52 27.59 33.20
C LEU A 20 20.34 28.32 32.60
N SER A 21 20.61 29.26 31.70
CA SER A 21 19.57 29.75 30.79
C SER A 21 19.04 28.58 29.93
N GLU A 22 17.81 28.67 29.47
CA GLU A 22 17.18 27.66 28.62
C GLU A 22 18.04 27.29 27.39
N SER A 23 18.62 28.30 26.76
CA SER A 23 19.52 28.14 25.60
C SER A 23 20.82 27.39 25.98
N GLU A 24 21.40 27.70 27.12
CA GLU A 24 22.62 27.00 27.59
C GLU A 24 22.36 25.55 27.97
N ALA A 25 21.20 25.22 28.55
CA ALA A 25 20.82 23.86 28.88
C ALA A 25 20.68 22.98 27.60
N SER A 26 19.96 23.45 26.58
CA SER A 26 19.84 22.79 25.30
C SER A 26 21.18 22.57 24.60
N LEU A 27 22.02 23.58 24.56
CA LEU A 27 23.37 23.47 23.96
C LEU A 27 24.23 22.44 24.72
N LEU A 28 24.13 22.40 26.04
CA LEU A 28 24.85 21.42 26.86
C LEU A 28 24.37 19.98 26.55
N TYR A 29 23.07 19.75 26.49
CA TYR A 29 22.52 18.43 26.18
C TYR A 29 22.90 17.97 24.76
N LEU A 30 22.89 18.86 23.78
CA LEU A 30 23.35 18.58 22.41
C LEU A 30 24.87 18.29 22.37
N SER A 31 25.69 19.04 23.10
CA SER A 31 27.11 18.78 23.20
C SER A 31 27.39 17.41 23.81
N ASN A 32 26.70 17.09 24.90
CA ASN A 32 26.82 15.77 25.54
C ASN A 32 26.33 14.65 24.64
N LEU A 33 25.30 14.86 23.87
CA LEU A 33 24.79 13.88 22.91
C LEU A 33 25.81 13.56 21.81
N LYS A 34 26.55 14.58 21.32
CA LYS A 34 27.61 14.41 20.31
C LYS A 34 28.80 13.66 20.85
N THR A 35 29.22 13.96 22.10
CA THR A 35 30.43 13.44 22.70
C THR A 35 30.25 12.13 23.44
N ALA A 36 29.04 11.79 23.86
CA ALA A 36 28.75 10.55 24.58
C ALA A 36 28.99 9.32 23.68
N VAL A 37 29.84 8.41 24.13
CA VAL A 37 30.14 7.15 23.43
C VAL A 37 29.10 6.05 23.77
N PRO A 38 28.71 5.80 25.03
CA PRO A 38 27.72 4.79 25.36
C PRO A 38 26.33 5.19 24.92
N TRP A 39 25.64 4.31 24.18
CA TRP A 39 24.28 4.54 23.70
C TRP A 39 23.26 4.84 24.82
N VAL A 40 23.45 4.28 26.00
CA VAL A 40 22.60 4.54 27.19
C VAL A 40 22.67 6.00 27.59
N VAL A 41 23.88 6.59 27.58
CA VAL A 41 24.07 8.01 27.89
C VAL A 41 23.44 8.89 26.80
N LYS A 42 23.56 8.49 25.54
CA LYS A 42 22.88 9.20 24.43
C LYS A 42 21.37 9.22 24.64
N ASN A 43 20.76 8.08 25.00
CA ASN A 43 19.34 8.03 25.28
C ASN A 43 18.92 8.93 26.45
N ALA A 44 19.70 8.96 27.51
CA ALA A 44 19.44 9.89 28.62
C ALA A 44 19.54 11.38 28.21
N GLN A 45 20.45 11.72 27.30
CA GLN A 45 20.49 13.07 26.72
C GLN A 45 19.29 13.38 25.81
N ILE A 46 18.80 12.40 25.08
CA ILE A 46 17.55 12.52 24.27
C ILE A 46 16.36 12.79 25.21
N ASP A 47 16.26 12.11 26.35
CA ASP A 47 15.18 12.35 27.32
C ASP A 47 15.22 13.79 27.88
N LEU A 48 16.42 14.31 28.18
CA LEU A 48 16.61 15.67 28.66
C LEU A 48 16.23 16.69 27.58
N LEU A 49 16.65 16.47 26.33
CA LEU A 49 16.27 17.31 25.17
C LEU A 49 14.77 17.28 24.91
N GLN A 50 14.14 16.12 25.02
CA GLN A 50 12.69 15.99 24.87
C GLN A 50 11.96 16.78 25.96
N ALA A 51 12.37 16.64 27.22
CA ALA A 51 11.79 17.36 28.35
C ALA A 51 11.92 18.89 28.18
N ASP A 52 13.11 19.35 27.80
CA ASP A 52 13.38 20.75 27.52
C ASP A 52 12.50 21.30 26.38
N ALA A 53 12.43 20.58 25.27
CA ALA A 53 11.59 20.97 24.12
C ALA A 53 10.08 21.01 24.41
N LEU A 54 9.61 20.21 25.38
CA LEU A 54 8.21 20.23 25.81
C LEU A 54 7.91 21.41 26.76
N GLN A 55 8.90 21.88 27.52
CA GLN A 55 8.77 23.00 28.44
C GLN A 55 9.02 24.35 27.74
N HIS A 56 9.96 24.39 26.81
CA HIS A 56 10.45 25.61 26.18
C HIS A 56 10.31 25.53 24.66
N THR A 57 9.38 26.28 24.09
CA THR A 57 9.07 26.22 22.66
C THR A 57 10.14 26.77 21.74
N GLY A 58 11.02 27.67 22.25
CA GLY A 58 12.06 28.34 21.45
C GLY A 58 13.06 27.39 20.80
N ASN A 59 13.35 26.24 21.44
CA ASN A 59 14.36 25.27 20.98
C ASN A 59 13.77 24.01 20.36
N THR A 60 12.43 23.90 20.29
CA THR A 60 11.74 22.66 19.87
C THR A 60 12.12 22.21 18.47
N PHE A 61 12.15 23.16 17.51
CA PHE A 61 12.49 22.83 16.11
C PHE A 61 13.95 22.39 15.97
N HIS A 62 14.88 23.07 16.63
CA HIS A 62 16.29 22.69 16.64
C HIS A 62 16.51 21.28 17.23
N THR A 63 15.85 20.99 18.35
CA THR A 63 15.86 19.64 18.95
C THR A 63 15.27 18.61 17.98
N ALA A 64 14.15 18.91 17.32
CA ALA A 64 13.52 18.01 16.36
C ALA A 64 14.44 17.68 15.16
N THR A 65 15.15 18.67 14.63
CA THR A 65 16.16 18.49 13.57
C THR A 65 17.29 17.56 14.01
N HIS A 66 17.79 17.72 15.25
CA HIS A 66 18.81 16.82 15.78
C HIS A 66 18.30 15.39 16.00
N LEU A 67 17.05 15.22 16.46
CA LEU A 67 16.45 13.89 16.63
C LEU A 67 16.20 13.21 15.29
N SER A 68 15.78 13.98 14.25
CA SER A 68 15.64 13.50 12.88
C SER A 68 16.99 13.01 12.33
N ASN A 69 18.06 13.78 12.53
CA ASN A 69 19.41 13.37 12.15
C ASN A 69 19.87 12.11 12.87
N LEU A 70 19.61 11.97 14.17
CA LEU A 70 19.95 10.75 14.91
C LEU A 70 19.18 9.53 14.41
N LEU A 71 17.91 9.70 14.05
CA LEU A 71 17.10 8.66 13.42
C LEU A 71 17.74 8.20 12.10
N SER A 72 18.30 9.12 11.34
CA SER A 72 18.88 8.87 10.01
C SER A 72 20.32 8.37 10.03
N VAL A 73 21.16 8.79 10.97
CA VAL A 73 22.61 8.52 10.91
C VAL A 73 23.18 7.67 12.04
N SER A 74 22.47 7.50 13.18
CA SER A 74 23.03 6.77 14.31
C SER A 74 23.30 5.29 13.97
N GLU A 75 24.47 4.78 14.30
CA GLU A 75 24.82 3.36 14.14
C GLU A 75 24.09 2.46 15.16
N HIS A 76 23.67 3.02 16.29
CA HIS A 76 23.04 2.28 17.38
C HIS A 76 21.51 2.26 17.23
N LEU A 77 20.94 1.08 16.99
CA LEU A 77 19.49 0.89 16.89
C LEU A 77 18.70 1.46 18.09
N PRO A 78 19.10 1.22 19.37
CA PRO A 78 18.38 1.79 20.51
C PRO A 78 18.32 3.33 20.48
N VAL A 79 19.37 4.00 19.99
CA VAL A 79 19.40 5.47 19.86
C VAL A 79 18.42 5.93 18.77
N ARG A 80 18.38 5.26 17.62
CA ARG A 80 17.42 5.57 16.56
C ARG A 80 15.97 5.45 17.02
N GLU A 81 15.64 4.32 17.66
CA GLU A 81 14.29 4.08 18.17
C GLU A 81 13.91 5.10 19.23
N HIS A 82 14.85 5.48 20.09
CA HIS A 82 14.61 6.47 21.12
C HIS A 82 14.43 7.87 20.53
N ALA A 83 15.32 8.28 19.63
CA ALA A 83 15.22 9.55 18.90
C ALA A 83 13.91 9.66 18.10
N GLY A 84 13.50 8.61 17.40
CA GLY A 84 12.24 8.60 16.66
C GLY A 84 11.00 8.73 17.55
N ARG A 85 11.00 8.11 18.74
CA ARG A 85 9.92 8.29 19.73
C ARG A 85 9.88 9.69 20.29
N ALA A 86 11.04 10.23 20.66
CA ALA A 86 11.17 11.60 21.16
C ALA A 86 10.71 12.61 20.10
N LEU A 87 11.11 12.43 18.83
CA LEU A 87 10.69 13.25 17.71
C LEU A 87 9.16 13.28 17.54
N LEU A 88 8.51 12.12 17.59
CA LEU A 88 7.03 12.06 17.54
C LEU A 88 6.39 12.80 18.70
N THR A 89 6.95 12.70 19.90
CA THR A 89 6.41 13.37 21.09
C THR A 89 6.50 14.89 20.96
N ILE A 90 7.64 15.43 20.53
CA ILE A 90 7.82 16.88 20.41
C ILE A 90 7.18 17.47 19.14
N SER A 91 6.89 16.64 18.12
CA SER A 91 6.28 17.10 16.86
C SER A 91 4.95 17.80 17.05
N THR A 92 4.21 17.50 18.13
CA THR A 92 2.95 18.17 18.49
C THR A 92 3.14 19.66 18.85
N ARG A 93 4.36 20.09 19.15
CA ARG A 93 4.71 21.48 19.47
C ARG A 93 5.27 22.23 18.27
N LEU A 94 5.52 21.56 17.16
CA LEU A 94 6.02 22.17 15.92
C LEU A 94 4.88 22.78 15.10
N SER A 95 5.18 23.86 14.37
CA SER A 95 4.28 24.37 13.33
C SER A 95 4.15 23.36 12.17
N VAL A 96 3.17 23.56 11.30
CA VAL A 96 3.00 22.74 10.08
C VAL A 96 4.24 22.84 9.20
N ASP A 97 4.79 24.05 8.99
CA ASP A 97 5.98 24.26 8.16
C ASP A 97 7.22 23.55 8.72
N GLN A 98 7.44 23.65 10.04
CA GLN A 98 8.54 22.98 10.72
C GLN A 98 8.44 21.44 10.63
N ARG A 99 7.23 20.91 10.77
CA ARG A 99 6.99 19.46 10.58
C ARG A 99 7.25 19.05 9.14
N ASN A 100 6.81 19.87 8.18
CA ASN A 100 7.02 19.60 6.77
C ASN A 100 8.51 19.56 6.40
N GLU A 101 9.32 20.46 6.93
CA GLU A 101 10.78 20.47 6.72
C GLU A 101 11.42 19.15 7.18
N ILE A 102 11.06 18.69 8.39
CA ILE A 102 11.56 17.41 8.91
C ILE A 102 11.08 16.22 8.05
N ILE A 103 9.83 16.24 7.61
CA ILE A 103 9.26 15.21 6.75
C ILE A 103 9.99 15.14 5.42
N VAL A 104 10.28 16.27 4.79
CA VAL A 104 11.02 16.36 3.53
C VAL A 104 12.43 15.78 3.68
N ASP A 105 13.12 16.10 4.78
CA ASP A 105 14.45 15.55 5.05
C ASP A 105 14.41 14.03 5.24
N LEU A 106 13.45 13.51 6.00
CA LEU A 106 13.27 12.06 6.17
C LEU A 106 12.89 11.36 4.86
N MET A 107 12.11 12.00 3.98
CA MET A 107 11.78 11.48 2.66
C MET A 107 13.00 11.38 1.75
N ARG A 108 13.89 12.38 1.77
CA ARG A 108 15.16 12.32 1.04
C ARG A 108 16.03 11.15 1.49
N GLU A 109 16.02 10.84 2.78
CA GLU A 109 16.72 9.66 3.31
C GLU A 109 16.10 8.34 2.85
N LEU A 110 14.77 8.27 2.59
CA LEU A 110 14.17 7.10 1.96
C LEU A 110 14.69 6.89 0.54
N GLU A 111 14.91 7.96 -0.20
CA GLU A 111 15.38 7.93 -1.58
C GLU A 111 16.89 7.65 -1.66
N ASN A 112 17.71 8.34 -0.88
CA ASN A 112 19.17 8.39 -1.04
C ASN A 112 19.94 7.68 0.07
N GLY A 113 19.32 7.41 1.24
CA GLY A 113 19.97 6.85 2.42
C GLY A 113 20.47 5.41 2.23
N GLN A 114 21.37 4.97 3.10
CA GLN A 114 21.85 3.59 3.15
C GLN A 114 20.74 2.63 3.59
N GLU A 115 20.68 1.41 3.03
CA GLU A 115 19.62 0.43 3.31
C GLU A 115 19.47 0.11 4.81
N GLN A 116 20.58 -0.07 5.50
CA GLN A 116 20.57 -0.39 6.94
C GLN A 116 19.94 0.72 7.78
N ILE A 117 19.95 1.95 7.29
CA ILE A 117 19.49 3.15 7.96
C ILE A 117 18.04 3.45 7.56
N ALA A 118 17.78 3.54 6.29
CA ALA A 118 16.49 3.91 5.73
C ALA A 118 15.32 3.01 6.21
N ARG A 119 15.59 1.74 6.56
CA ARG A 119 14.55 0.80 7.02
C ARG A 119 13.88 1.17 8.35
N PHE A 120 14.46 2.06 9.15
CA PHE A 120 13.92 2.48 10.46
C PHE A 120 13.05 3.73 10.36
N ILE A 121 13.26 4.57 9.34
CA ILE A 121 12.55 5.82 9.12
C ILE A 121 11.04 5.62 8.92
N PRO A 122 10.57 4.64 8.14
CA PRO A 122 9.17 4.48 7.77
C PRO A 122 8.19 4.50 8.93
N ARG A 123 8.54 3.85 10.04
CA ARG A 123 7.69 3.75 11.23
C ARG A 123 7.35 5.11 11.83
N TYR A 124 8.30 6.02 11.83
CA TYR A 124 8.16 7.36 12.44
C TYR A 124 7.62 8.34 11.42
N LEU A 125 8.09 8.27 10.18
CA LEU A 125 7.65 9.14 9.09
C LEU A 125 6.14 8.99 8.82
N GLY A 126 5.61 7.77 8.73
CA GLY A 126 4.18 7.55 8.51
C GLY A 126 3.32 8.17 9.62
N ARG A 127 3.78 8.12 10.88
CA ARG A 127 3.10 8.77 12.02
C ARG A 127 3.23 10.29 12.00
N LEU A 128 4.37 10.84 11.59
CA LEU A 128 4.52 12.29 11.40
C LEU A 128 3.59 12.80 10.31
N LEU A 129 3.53 12.09 9.18
CA LEU A 129 2.62 12.40 8.06
C LEU A 129 1.16 12.48 8.50
N SER A 130 0.70 11.57 9.38
CA SER A 130 -0.69 11.58 9.85
C SER A 130 -1.06 12.83 10.66
N THR A 131 -0.09 13.63 11.10
CA THR A 131 -0.31 14.89 11.82
C THR A 131 -0.36 16.12 10.91
N MET A 132 -0.17 15.92 9.61
CA MET A 132 -0.18 16.99 8.61
C MET A 132 -1.59 17.24 8.08
N PRO A 133 -1.87 18.42 7.49
CA PRO A 133 -3.08 18.66 6.75
C PRO A 133 -3.26 17.66 5.59
N GLU A 134 -4.50 17.42 5.18
CA GLU A 134 -4.81 16.39 4.17
C GLU A 134 -4.09 16.61 2.85
N LYS A 135 -3.92 17.86 2.44
CA LYS A 135 -3.23 18.23 1.20
C LYS A 135 -1.78 17.74 1.20
N GLU A 136 -1.05 18.04 2.27
CA GLU A 136 0.36 17.66 2.44
C GLU A 136 0.52 16.14 2.59
N ILE A 137 -0.44 15.47 3.23
CA ILE A 137 -0.46 14.00 3.26
C ILE A 137 -0.60 13.44 1.85
N ARG A 138 -1.49 14.00 1.03
CA ARG A 138 -1.72 13.56 -0.35
C ARG A 138 -0.47 13.75 -1.21
N GLU A 139 0.15 14.92 -1.15
CA GLU A 139 1.41 15.19 -1.86
C GLU A 139 2.53 14.22 -1.43
N SER A 140 2.56 13.88 -0.15
CA SER A 140 3.50 12.90 0.38
C SER A 140 3.23 11.48 -0.12
N ILE A 141 1.97 11.08 -0.24
CA ILE A 141 1.58 9.79 -0.82
C ILE A 141 1.99 9.75 -2.31
N ASP A 142 1.79 10.83 -3.06
CA ASP A 142 2.19 10.91 -4.47
C ASP A 142 3.72 10.79 -4.63
N PHE A 143 4.49 11.40 -3.74
CA PHE A 143 5.95 11.21 -3.69
C PHE A 143 6.32 9.74 -3.41
N LEU A 144 5.66 9.10 -2.42
CA LEU A 144 5.90 7.69 -2.09
C LEU A 144 5.50 6.74 -3.24
N ASP A 145 4.46 7.05 -4.02
CA ASP A 145 4.12 6.32 -5.26
C ASP A 145 5.22 6.51 -6.32
N GLY A 146 5.76 7.72 -6.45
CA GLY A 146 6.92 7.99 -7.31
C GLY A 146 8.13 7.09 -6.95
N LEU A 147 8.44 6.95 -5.67
CA LEU A 147 9.50 6.06 -5.19
C LEU A 147 9.19 4.58 -5.46
N LEU A 148 7.94 4.17 -5.31
CA LEU A 148 7.50 2.79 -5.63
C LEU A 148 7.74 2.45 -7.11
N ARG A 149 7.64 3.45 -8.00
CA ARG A 149 7.83 3.31 -9.45
C ARG A 149 9.25 3.61 -9.95
N SER A 150 10.14 4.08 -9.08
CA SER A 150 11.48 4.58 -9.45
C SER A 150 12.46 3.51 -9.93
N GLY A 151 12.13 2.23 -9.82
CA GLY A 151 13.04 1.11 -10.14
C GLY A 151 14.02 0.75 -9.02
N SER A 152 14.12 1.53 -7.96
CA SER A 152 14.90 1.20 -6.77
C SER A 152 14.09 0.31 -5.82
N ALA A 153 14.42 -0.98 -5.75
CA ALA A 153 13.74 -1.93 -4.86
C ALA A 153 13.80 -1.51 -3.38
N ARG A 154 14.90 -0.86 -2.97
CA ARG A 154 15.06 -0.30 -1.63
C ARG A 154 14.09 0.85 -1.37
N ALA A 155 14.07 1.86 -2.24
CA ALA A 155 13.18 3.00 -2.12
C ALA A 155 11.71 2.57 -2.15
N ALA A 156 11.36 1.64 -3.05
CA ALA A 156 10.02 1.05 -3.12
C ALA A 156 9.64 0.32 -1.82
N SER A 157 10.54 -0.49 -1.25
CA SER A 157 10.29 -1.24 0.00
C SER A 157 10.11 -0.31 1.20
N THR A 158 10.91 0.76 1.31
CA THR A 158 10.78 1.74 2.40
C THR A 158 9.54 2.60 2.24
N SER A 159 9.16 2.96 1.01
CA SER A 159 7.90 3.63 0.70
C SER A 159 6.69 2.82 1.17
N LEU A 160 6.62 1.52 0.82
CA LEU A 160 5.54 0.63 1.25
C LEU A 160 5.42 0.53 2.78
N ARG A 161 6.54 0.46 3.49
CA ARG A 161 6.54 0.47 4.97
C ARG A 161 6.04 1.80 5.54
N THR A 162 6.37 2.91 4.90
CA THR A 162 5.88 4.24 5.30
C THR A 162 4.37 4.33 5.12
N LEU A 163 3.85 3.85 3.98
CA LEU A 163 2.40 3.78 3.72
C LEU A 163 1.68 2.91 4.76
N GLY A 164 2.21 1.76 5.14
CA GLY A 164 1.65 0.92 6.20
C GLY A 164 1.62 1.59 7.56
N SER A 165 2.68 2.33 7.90
CA SER A 165 2.74 3.13 9.14
C SER A 165 1.74 4.28 9.10
N LEU A 166 1.54 4.92 7.94
CA LEU A 166 0.55 5.97 7.75
C LEU A 166 -0.89 5.42 7.91
N ILE A 167 -1.23 4.31 7.25
CA ILE A 167 -2.54 3.63 7.42
C ILE A 167 -2.84 3.40 8.89
N SER A 168 -1.84 2.94 9.65
CA SER A 168 -1.98 2.64 11.09
C SER A 168 -2.27 3.86 11.95
N ALA A 169 -2.12 5.07 11.42
CA ALA A 169 -2.30 6.34 12.14
C ALA A 169 -3.47 7.17 11.57
N LEU A 170 -4.03 6.78 10.42
CA LEU A 170 -5.18 7.45 9.81
C LEU A 170 -6.52 6.94 10.39
N PRO A 171 -7.61 7.71 10.30
CA PRO A 171 -8.96 7.26 10.61
C PRO A 171 -9.37 6.05 9.74
N GLU A 172 -10.24 5.19 10.29
CA GLU A 172 -10.66 3.92 9.66
C GLU A 172 -11.26 4.06 8.25
N ASN A 173 -12.04 5.10 8.01
CA ASN A 173 -12.73 5.34 6.74
C ASN A 173 -12.07 6.46 5.91
N SER A 174 -10.77 6.65 6.08
CA SER A 174 -10.04 7.68 5.35
C SER A 174 -9.84 7.28 3.89
N VAL A 175 -10.19 8.19 2.96
CA VAL A 175 -9.88 8.04 1.53
C VAL A 175 -8.37 7.91 1.30
N LEU A 176 -7.55 8.57 2.13
CA LEU A 176 -6.10 8.45 2.09
C LEU A 176 -5.63 7.04 2.50
N ALA A 177 -6.28 6.41 3.50
CA ALA A 177 -5.97 5.03 3.87
C ALA A 177 -6.30 4.06 2.73
N GLU A 178 -7.42 4.24 2.05
CA GLU A 178 -7.75 3.45 0.85
C GLU A 178 -6.73 3.65 -0.29
N HIS A 179 -6.28 4.88 -0.52
CA HIS A 179 -5.22 5.15 -1.50
C HIS A 179 -3.92 4.40 -1.14
N CYS A 180 -3.48 4.52 0.11
CA CYS A 180 -2.32 3.77 0.61
C CYS A 180 -2.47 2.24 0.44
N LEU A 181 -3.66 1.68 0.73
CA LEU A 181 -3.94 0.26 0.51
C LEU A 181 -3.81 -0.13 -0.98
N GLY A 182 -4.27 0.72 -1.90
CA GLY A 182 -4.10 0.53 -3.34
C GLY A 182 -2.62 0.45 -3.74
N LEU A 183 -1.79 1.33 -3.18
CA LEU A 183 -0.33 1.32 -3.41
C LEU A 183 0.34 0.09 -2.79
N LEU A 184 -0.12 -0.40 -1.63
CA LEU A 184 0.35 -1.66 -1.07
C LEU A 184 0.02 -2.84 -2.00
N LEU A 185 -1.16 -2.87 -2.63
CA LEU A 185 -1.51 -3.90 -3.62
C LEU A 185 -0.64 -3.80 -4.89
N THR A 186 -0.26 -2.60 -5.31
CA THR A 186 0.75 -2.40 -6.38
C THR A 186 2.08 -3.05 -5.99
N GLY A 187 2.53 -2.85 -4.77
CA GLY A 187 3.71 -3.53 -4.23
C GLY A 187 3.57 -5.05 -4.17
N VAL A 188 2.39 -5.58 -3.79
CA VAL A 188 2.11 -7.03 -3.81
C VAL A 188 2.20 -7.61 -5.22
N SER A 189 1.87 -6.84 -6.26
CA SER A 189 1.97 -7.27 -7.66
C SER A 189 3.32 -7.00 -8.29
N HIS A 190 4.26 -6.38 -7.59
CA HIS A 190 5.53 -5.91 -8.12
C HIS A 190 6.40 -7.05 -8.66
N TYR A 191 7.17 -6.78 -9.72
CA TYR A 191 8.05 -7.76 -10.37
C TYR A 191 9.27 -8.10 -9.51
N ASP A 192 9.75 -7.16 -8.69
CA ASP A 192 10.86 -7.38 -7.77
C ASP A 192 10.39 -8.09 -6.50
N GLU A 193 11.06 -9.19 -6.16
CA GLU A 193 10.69 -10.05 -5.05
C GLU A 193 10.86 -9.38 -3.67
N SER A 194 11.83 -8.48 -3.51
CA SER A 194 12.04 -7.77 -2.24
C SER A 194 10.93 -6.75 -1.98
N VAL A 195 10.47 -6.08 -3.04
CA VAL A 195 9.33 -5.16 -3.01
C VAL A 195 8.04 -5.93 -2.70
N HIS A 196 7.78 -7.02 -3.45
CA HIS A 196 6.64 -7.92 -3.20
C HIS A 196 6.61 -8.39 -1.74
N ARG A 197 7.73 -8.88 -1.22
CA ARG A 197 7.85 -9.36 0.16
C ARG A 197 7.60 -8.25 1.18
N SER A 198 8.12 -7.05 0.94
CA SER A 198 7.88 -5.89 1.80
C SER A 198 6.41 -5.52 1.83
N ALA A 199 5.75 -5.44 0.68
CA ALA A 199 4.32 -5.15 0.58
C ALA A 199 3.47 -6.20 1.32
N MET A 200 3.78 -7.49 1.12
CA MET A 200 3.10 -8.59 1.80
C MET A 200 3.29 -8.53 3.31
N THR A 201 4.51 -8.23 3.79
CA THR A 201 4.79 -8.09 5.23
C THR A 201 3.98 -6.92 5.80
N VAL A 202 4.02 -5.77 5.17
CA VAL A 202 3.27 -4.59 5.62
C VAL A 202 1.77 -4.90 5.68
N LEU A 203 1.20 -5.43 4.59
CA LEU A 203 -0.24 -5.65 4.51
C LEU A 203 -0.72 -6.74 5.47
N CYS A 204 -0.06 -7.91 5.46
CA CYS A 204 -0.54 -9.07 6.22
C CYS A 204 -0.10 -9.07 7.68
N HIS A 205 1.10 -8.57 7.99
CA HIS A 205 1.64 -8.56 9.36
C HIS A 205 1.40 -7.22 10.05
N ASP A 206 1.82 -6.08 9.43
CA ASP A 206 1.85 -4.80 10.12
C ASP A 206 0.48 -4.12 10.15
N VAL A 207 -0.41 -4.39 9.17
CA VAL A 207 -1.77 -3.83 9.11
C VAL A 207 -2.79 -4.86 9.59
N ILE A 208 -3.08 -5.91 8.80
CA ILE A 208 -4.18 -6.85 9.11
C ILE A 208 -3.87 -7.71 10.35
N GLY A 209 -2.66 -8.24 10.46
CA GLY A 209 -2.24 -9.12 11.55
C GLY A 209 -1.84 -8.41 12.85
N SER A 210 -1.82 -7.08 12.87
CA SER A 210 -1.30 -6.31 14.00
C SER A 210 -2.31 -6.20 15.13
N GLU A 211 -2.10 -6.90 16.24
CA GLU A 211 -2.93 -6.79 17.45
C GLU A 211 -2.89 -5.41 18.12
N ARG A 212 -1.96 -4.55 17.71
CA ARG A 212 -1.83 -3.16 18.21
C ARG A 212 -2.85 -2.21 17.58
N LEU A 213 -3.44 -2.60 16.45
CA LEU A 213 -4.42 -1.81 15.73
C LEU A 213 -5.84 -2.21 16.15
N PRO A 214 -6.79 -1.26 16.15
CA PRO A 214 -8.21 -1.55 16.40
C PRO A 214 -8.70 -2.65 15.44
N PHE A 215 -9.54 -3.55 15.96
CA PHE A 215 -10.10 -4.62 15.13
C PHE A 215 -10.91 -4.07 13.94
N SER A 216 -11.66 -3.00 14.15
CA SER A 216 -12.47 -2.32 13.13
C SER A 216 -11.63 -1.86 11.94
N LEU A 217 -10.48 -1.20 12.18
CA LEU A 217 -9.55 -0.80 11.14
C LEU A 217 -9.00 -2.01 10.36
N ARG A 218 -8.59 -3.05 11.09
CA ARG A 218 -8.07 -4.29 10.49
C ARG A 218 -9.13 -4.99 9.63
N ALA A 219 -10.36 -5.05 10.13
CA ALA A 219 -11.50 -5.64 9.44
C ALA A 219 -11.87 -4.84 8.18
N HIS A 220 -11.87 -3.50 8.26
CA HIS A 220 -12.05 -2.64 7.09
C HIS A 220 -10.98 -2.88 6.03
N CYS A 221 -9.70 -2.84 6.41
CA CYS A 221 -8.59 -3.10 5.50
C CYS A 221 -8.70 -4.50 4.87
N PHE A 222 -8.99 -5.54 5.66
CA PHE A 222 -9.15 -6.89 5.16
C PHE A 222 -10.33 -7.00 4.19
N ALA A 223 -11.50 -6.49 4.54
CA ALA A 223 -12.68 -6.53 3.66
C ALA A 223 -12.40 -5.88 2.30
N ARG A 224 -11.61 -4.80 2.29
CA ARG A 224 -11.25 -4.06 1.08
C ARG A 224 -10.27 -4.81 0.17
N VAL A 225 -9.27 -5.48 0.75
CA VAL A 225 -8.16 -6.06 -0.02
C VAL A 225 -8.24 -7.58 -0.20
N SER A 226 -9.01 -8.30 0.63
CA SER A 226 -8.95 -9.76 0.74
C SER A 226 -9.11 -10.49 -0.58
N LYS A 227 -10.14 -10.16 -1.35
CA LYS A 227 -10.43 -10.81 -2.63
C LYS A 227 -9.28 -10.65 -3.62
N LYS A 228 -8.74 -9.44 -3.73
CA LYS A 228 -7.62 -9.14 -4.62
C LYS A 228 -6.31 -9.77 -4.14
N LEU A 229 -6.05 -9.67 -2.84
CA LEU A 229 -4.87 -10.27 -2.21
C LEU A 229 -4.87 -11.79 -2.41
N LEU A 230 -5.99 -12.47 -2.19
CA LEU A 230 -6.09 -13.92 -2.38
C LEU A 230 -5.96 -14.31 -3.84
N CYS A 231 -6.52 -13.55 -4.79
CA CYS A 231 -6.31 -13.78 -6.22
C CYS A 231 -4.83 -13.68 -6.60
N LEU A 232 -4.12 -12.66 -6.09
CA LEU A 232 -2.68 -12.48 -6.34
C LEU A 232 -1.84 -13.60 -5.71
N LEU A 233 -2.20 -14.06 -4.51
CA LEU A 233 -1.53 -15.19 -3.84
C LEU A 233 -1.75 -16.54 -4.55
N ALA A 234 -2.90 -16.70 -5.22
CA ALA A 234 -3.22 -17.91 -5.99
C ALA A 234 -2.47 -17.98 -7.33
N GLU A 235 -1.89 -16.88 -7.83
CA GLU A 235 -1.15 -16.89 -9.10
C GLU A 235 0.12 -17.77 -9.00
N PRO A 236 0.39 -18.62 -10.03
CA PRO A 236 1.59 -19.42 -10.07
C PRO A 236 2.85 -18.55 -10.07
N ALA A 237 3.81 -18.85 -9.22
CA ALA A 237 5.12 -18.23 -9.23
C ALA A 237 6.16 -19.25 -9.73
N PRO A 238 6.53 -19.23 -11.01
CA PRO A 238 7.48 -20.22 -11.54
C PRO A 238 8.86 -20.06 -10.90
N GLY A 239 9.44 -21.16 -10.49
CA GLY A 239 10.86 -21.28 -10.15
C GLY A 239 11.32 -20.71 -8.81
N LYS A 240 10.44 -20.28 -7.92
CA LYS A 240 10.83 -19.68 -6.64
C LYS A 240 10.30 -20.45 -5.42
N LEU A 241 11.12 -20.55 -4.38
CA LEU A 241 10.75 -21.02 -3.05
C LEU A 241 9.86 -19.99 -2.30
N THR A 242 8.84 -19.46 -2.97
CA THR A 242 7.88 -18.51 -2.39
C THR A 242 6.98 -19.14 -1.35
N PHE A 243 6.99 -20.47 -1.26
CA PHE A 243 6.20 -21.25 -0.32
C PHE A 243 6.36 -20.79 1.14
N PHE A 244 7.58 -20.63 1.62
CA PHE A 244 7.82 -20.22 3.01
C PHE A 244 7.30 -18.82 3.33
N ASN A 245 7.51 -17.86 2.44
CA ASN A 245 7.04 -16.49 2.64
C ASN A 245 5.51 -16.42 2.58
N ARG A 246 4.88 -17.13 1.63
CA ARG A 246 3.42 -17.20 1.52
C ARG A 246 2.79 -17.87 2.74
N ALA A 247 3.37 -18.97 3.24
CA ALA A 247 2.88 -19.66 4.43
C ALA A 247 2.87 -18.74 5.65
N ALA A 248 3.93 -17.97 5.89
CA ALA A 248 4.00 -17.02 6.99
C ALA A 248 2.90 -15.94 6.87
N MET A 249 2.73 -15.36 5.67
CA MET A 249 1.71 -14.34 5.44
C MET A 249 0.29 -14.88 5.57
N LEU A 250 0.02 -16.07 5.03
CA LEU A 250 -1.27 -16.76 5.20
C LEU A 250 -1.58 -17.06 6.67
N ASN A 251 -0.57 -17.38 7.48
CA ASN A 251 -0.74 -17.60 8.91
C ASN A 251 -1.20 -16.33 9.65
N HIS A 252 -0.70 -15.15 9.28
CA HIS A 252 -1.20 -13.88 9.83
C HIS A 252 -2.66 -13.64 9.46
N LEU A 253 -3.03 -13.86 8.21
CA LEU A 253 -4.42 -13.76 7.74
C LEU A 253 -5.32 -14.78 8.45
N TYR A 254 -4.86 -16.02 8.59
CA TYR A 254 -5.61 -17.06 9.29
C TYR A 254 -5.89 -16.70 10.74
N ARG A 255 -4.89 -16.24 11.49
CA ARG A 255 -5.07 -15.79 12.88
C ARG A 255 -6.06 -14.63 12.98
N PHE A 256 -5.99 -13.68 12.06
CA PHE A 256 -6.94 -12.59 11.99
C PHE A 256 -8.37 -13.10 11.72
N LEU A 257 -8.55 -14.03 10.77
CA LEU A 257 -9.84 -14.63 10.45
C LEU A 257 -10.42 -15.41 11.63
N VAL A 258 -9.60 -16.19 12.34
CA VAL A 258 -10.02 -16.90 13.56
C VAL A 258 -10.48 -15.91 14.63
N GLN A 259 -9.74 -14.82 14.86
CA GLN A 259 -10.14 -13.78 15.79
C GLN A 259 -11.46 -13.14 15.37
N ALA A 260 -11.62 -12.83 14.09
CA ALA A 260 -12.84 -12.24 13.55
C ALA A 260 -14.05 -13.15 13.75
N GLU A 261 -13.93 -14.43 13.41
CA GLU A 261 -15.03 -15.39 13.48
C GLU A 261 -15.38 -15.75 14.94
N VAL A 262 -14.37 -16.09 15.75
CA VAL A 262 -14.59 -16.61 17.12
C VAL A 262 -14.92 -15.51 18.10
N VAL A 263 -14.27 -14.35 18.00
CA VAL A 263 -14.38 -13.28 19.01
C VAL A 263 -15.39 -12.21 18.61
N GLN A 264 -15.46 -11.88 17.30
CA GLN A 264 -16.25 -10.77 16.77
C GLN A 264 -17.54 -11.22 16.05
N GLY A 265 -17.78 -12.52 15.91
CA GLY A 265 -18.97 -13.08 15.23
C GLY A 265 -18.95 -12.91 13.71
N GLY A 266 -17.77 -12.84 13.12
CA GLY A 266 -17.55 -12.82 11.67
C GLY A 266 -17.21 -11.45 11.09
N LEU A 267 -16.88 -11.47 9.81
CA LEU A 267 -16.57 -10.28 9.02
C LEU A 267 -17.76 -9.87 8.17
N ARG A 268 -17.97 -8.58 8.06
CA ARG A 268 -18.98 -8.02 7.14
C ARG A 268 -18.29 -7.55 5.86
N PHE A 269 -18.77 -8.07 4.72
CA PHE A 269 -18.32 -7.64 3.41
C PHE A 269 -19.39 -6.78 2.74
N PRO A 270 -18.99 -5.82 1.87
CA PRO A 270 -19.93 -5.09 1.03
C PRO A 270 -20.74 -6.04 0.15
N ALA A 271 -21.96 -5.65 -0.20
CA ALA A 271 -22.76 -6.41 -1.16
C ALA A 271 -22.00 -6.51 -2.51
N PRO A 272 -21.96 -7.69 -3.13
CA PRO A 272 -21.25 -7.86 -4.39
C PRO A 272 -21.94 -7.09 -5.52
N LEU A 273 -21.16 -6.39 -6.33
CA LEU A 273 -21.64 -5.66 -7.51
C LEU A 273 -21.88 -6.63 -8.68
N PRO A 274 -22.66 -6.23 -9.72
CA PRO A 274 -22.75 -6.96 -10.97
C PRO A 274 -21.37 -7.27 -11.55
N ALA A 275 -21.20 -8.43 -12.19
CA ALA A 275 -19.92 -8.87 -12.72
C ALA A 275 -19.78 -8.52 -14.19
N ALA A 276 -18.73 -7.81 -14.56
CA ALA A 276 -18.32 -7.60 -15.95
C ALA A 276 -17.17 -8.55 -16.28
N PHE A 277 -17.40 -9.54 -17.13
CA PHE A 277 -16.39 -10.47 -17.61
C PHE A 277 -15.74 -9.92 -18.87
N PHE A 278 -14.45 -9.63 -18.80
CA PHE A 278 -13.68 -9.01 -19.88
C PHE A 278 -12.58 -9.96 -20.38
N PRO A 279 -12.89 -10.84 -21.36
CA PRO A 279 -11.89 -11.69 -21.99
C PRO A 279 -11.05 -10.91 -22.98
N GLY A 280 -9.78 -11.24 -23.09
CA GLY A 280 -8.89 -10.63 -24.06
C GLY A 280 -7.49 -11.19 -24.08
N THR A 281 -6.79 -10.97 -25.18
CA THR A 281 -5.40 -11.39 -25.32
C THR A 281 -4.46 -10.58 -24.43
N PHE A 282 -4.73 -9.28 -24.26
CA PHE A 282 -3.94 -8.34 -23.45
C PHE A 282 -2.41 -8.44 -23.69
N ASP A 283 -1.98 -8.21 -24.93
CA ASP A 283 -0.58 -8.34 -25.34
C ASP A 283 -0.04 -7.06 -26.00
N PRO A 284 0.46 -6.11 -25.19
CA PRO A 284 0.33 -6.01 -23.74
C PRO A 284 -1.02 -5.41 -23.29
N PHE A 285 -1.28 -5.45 -21.99
CA PHE A 285 -2.34 -4.65 -21.38
C PHE A 285 -1.95 -3.17 -21.44
N SER A 286 -2.71 -2.38 -22.20
CA SER A 286 -2.39 -0.98 -22.50
C SER A 286 -3.16 0.01 -21.60
N ALA A 287 -2.79 1.29 -21.67
CA ALA A 287 -3.52 2.38 -21.02
C ALA A 287 -4.98 2.43 -21.50
N GLY A 288 -5.25 2.12 -22.78
CA GLY A 288 -6.62 2.00 -23.31
C GLY A 288 -7.44 0.92 -22.60
N HIS A 289 -6.85 -0.25 -22.35
CA HIS A 289 -7.52 -1.30 -21.56
C HIS A 289 -7.79 -0.84 -20.11
N LYS A 290 -6.84 -0.13 -19.48
CA LYS A 290 -7.02 0.41 -18.12
C LYS A 290 -8.17 1.43 -18.07
N ARG A 291 -8.28 2.28 -19.09
CA ARG A 291 -9.37 3.25 -19.23
C ARG A 291 -10.73 2.55 -19.36
N ILE A 292 -10.84 1.50 -20.18
CA ILE A 292 -12.06 0.69 -20.30
C ILE A 292 -12.46 0.12 -18.94
N VAL A 293 -11.49 -0.44 -18.19
CA VAL A 293 -11.74 -0.96 -16.84
C VAL A 293 -12.31 0.14 -15.93
N GLN A 294 -11.76 1.35 -15.97
CA GLN A 294 -12.23 2.49 -15.17
C GLN A 294 -13.66 2.90 -15.56
N GLU A 295 -13.98 2.95 -16.84
CA GLU A 295 -15.31 3.25 -17.33
C GLU A 295 -16.34 2.19 -16.89
N ILE A 296 -16.01 0.90 -17.01
CA ILE A 296 -16.87 -0.19 -16.53
C ILE A 296 -17.09 -0.09 -15.02
N ARG A 297 -16.03 0.26 -14.28
CA ARG A 297 -16.11 0.52 -12.81
C ARG A 297 -17.06 1.68 -12.50
N ALA A 298 -16.98 2.77 -13.25
CA ALA A 298 -17.86 3.93 -13.09
C ALA A 298 -19.34 3.58 -13.34
N LEU A 299 -19.61 2.55 -14.14
CA LEU A 299 -20.97 2.00 -14.35
C LEU A 299 -21.44 1.09 -13.20
N GLY A 300 -20.64 0.89 -12.15
CA GLY A 300 -21.01 0.11 -10.96
C GLY A 300 -20.76 -1.40 -11.07
N TYR A 301 -19.87 -1.86 -11.93
CA TYR A 301 -19.52 -3.28 -12.07
C TYR A 301 -18.22 -3.63 -11.31
N GLU A 302 -18.12 -4.86 -10.85
CA GLU A 302 -16.82 -5.52 -10.63
C GLU A 302 -16.29 -6.05 -11.95
N VAL A 303 -15.00 -5.82 -12.26
CA VAL A 303 -14.40 -6.24 -13.53
C VAL A 303 -13.52 -7.48 -13.34
N TYR A 304 -13.71 -8.48 -14.18
CA TYR A 304 -12.97 -9.73 -14.20
C TYR A 304 -12.25 -9.88 -15.55
N LEU A 305 -10.94 -9.64 -15.56
CA LEU A 305 -10.08 -9.73 -16.72
C LEU A 305 -9.66 -11.17 -16.96
N ALA A 306 -10.11 -11.79 -18.04
CA ALA A 306 -9.74 -13.15 -18.44
C ALA A 306 -8.69 -13.09 -19.55
N VAL A 307 -7.46 -13.52 -19.25
CA VAL A 307 -6.36 -13.54 -20.20
C VAL A 307 -6.42 -14.81 -21.03
N ASP A 308 -6.69 -14.69 -22.33
CA ASP A 308 -6.78 -15.80 -23.27
C ASP A 308 -5.47 -16.60 -23.30
N GLU A 309 -5.58 -17.91 -23.52
CA GLU A 309 -4.42 -18.79 -23.57
C GLU A 309 -3.50 -18.43 -24.75
N PHE A 310 -4.09 -18.22 -25.91
CA PHE A 310 -3.38 -17.82 -27.13
C PHE A 310 -4.27 -16.95 -28.03
N SER A 311 -3.65 -16.27 -28.97
CA SER A 311 -4.37 -15.56 -30.03
C SER A 311 -4.23 -16.33 -31.35
N TRP A 312 -5.33 -16.53 -32.04
CA TRP A 312 -5.34 -17.20 -33.33
C TRP A 312 -4.72 -16.36 -34.47
N SER A 313 -4.67 -15.05 -34.29
CA SER A 313 -4.29 -14.11 -35.34
C SER A 313 -2.91 -13.49 -35.15
N LYS A 314 -2.30 -13.63 -33.97
CA LYS A 314 -1.04 -12.92 -33.64
C LYS A 314 -0.11 -13.83 -32.81
N ARG A 315 1.20 -13.64 -33.01
CA ARG A 315 2.19 -14.15 -32.05
C ARG A 315 2.06 -13.32 -30.77
N THR A 316 1.96 -13.98 -29.63
CA THR A 316 1.79 -13.35 -28.31
C THR A 316 2.88 -13.77 -27.35
N LEU A 317 3.10 -12.93 -26.35
CA LEU A 317 3.91 -13.28 -25.19
C LEU A 317 3.29 -14.48 -24.46
N ALA A 318 4.10 -15.20 -23.70
CA ALA A 318 3.63 -16.30 -22.88
C ALA A 318 2.48 -15.84 -21.94
N ARG A 319 1.44 -16.66 -21.83
CA ARG A 319 0.23 -16.34 -21.04
C ARG A 319 0.55 -15.89 -19.62
N LEU A 320 1.47 -16.59 -18.94
CA LEU A 320 1.89 -16.22 -17.57
C LEU A 320 2.47 -14.81 -17.48
N LEU A 321 3.26 -14.41 -18.49
CA LEU A 321 3.83 -13.06 -18.54
C LEU A 321 2.73 -12.00 -18.77
N ARG A 322 1.80 -12.26 -19.70
CA ARG A 322 0.65 -11.37 -19.96
C ARG A 322 -0.23 -11.23 -18.69
N ARG A 323 -0.54 -12.32 -18.01
CA ARG A 323 -1.28 -12.29 -16.74
C ARG A 323 -0.56 -11.46 -15.68
N ARG A 324 0.78 -11.61 -15.57
CA ARG A 324 1.56 -10.82 -14.64
C ARG A 324 1.51 -9.32 -14.96
N ILE A 325 1.62 -8.95 -16.24
CA ILE A 325 1.47 -7.56 -16.69
C ILE A 325 0.07 -7.02 -16.36
N VAL A 326 -0.99 -7.80 -16.62
CA VAL A 326 -2.35 -7.40 -16.26
C VAL A 326 -2.49 -7.19 -14.76
N ASN A 327 -2.04 -8.14 -13.94
CA ASN A 327 -2.08 -8.02 -12.47
C ASN A 327 -1.37 -6.75 -11.98
N MET A 328 -0.18 -6.45 -12.50
CA MET A 328 0.56 -5.24 -12.15
C MET A 328 -0.18 -3.97 -12.58
N SER A 329 -0.78 -3.98 -13.78
CA SER A 329 -1.44 -2.82 -14.38
C SER A 329 -2.74 -2.42 -13.68
N VAL A 330 -3.42 -3.37 -13.05
CA VAL A 330 -4.70 -3.15 -12.35
C VAL A 330 -4.62 -3.38 -10.84
N ALA A 331 -3.41 -3.47 -10.29
CA ALA A 331 -3.21 -3.73 -8.88
C ALA A 331 -3.88 -2.67 -7.99
N ASP A 332 -3.76 -1.41 -8.36
CA ASP A 332 -4.34 -0.22 -7.73
C ASP A 332 -5.83 0.01 -8.04
N GLN A 333 -6.41 -0.74 -8.99
CA GLN A 333 -7.80 -0.56 -9.40
C GLN A 333 -8.73 -1.40 -8.52
N TRP A 334 -9.57 -0.74 -7.72
CA TRP A 334 -10.55 -1.39 -6.86
C TRP A 334 -11.59 -2.19 -7.68
N ASP A 335 -12.05 -3.28 -7.09
CA ASP A 335 -13.07 -4.16 -7.67
C ASP A 335 -12.74 -4.63 -9.10
N THR A 336 -11.44 -4.76 -9.39
CA THR A 336 -10.90 -5.26 -10.65
C THR A 336 -9.97 -6.44 -10.37
N TYR A 337 -10.25 -7.58 -10.97
CA TYR A 337 -9.59 -8.85 -10.68
C TYR A 337 -9.14 -9.53 -11.96
N VAL A 338 -8.02 -10.27 -11.91
CA VAL A 338 -7.69 -11.19 -12.99
C VAL A 338 -8.42 -12.51 -12.73
N PHE A 339 -9.20 -12.95 -13.68
CA PHE A 339 -10.03 -14.15 -13.57
C PHE A 339 -9.15 -15.40 -13.32
N PRO A 340 -9.55 -16.33 -12.44
CA PRO A 340 -8.72 -17.48 -12.07
C PRO A 340 -8.31 -18.34 -13.26
N ASN A 341 -7.03 -18.67 -13.34
CA ASN A 341 -6.47 -19.48 -14.42
C ASN A 341 -6.98 -20.93 -14.42
N ALA A 342 -7.37 -21.43 -13.24
CA ALA A 342 -7.89 -22.78 -13.05
C ALA A 342 -9.32 -22.97 -13.61
N ILE A 343 -9.99 -21.88 -14.00
CA ILE A 343 -11.33 -21.90 -14.56
C ILE A 343 -11.27 -21.33 -15.99
N PRO A 344 -10.84 -22.12 -16.98
CA PRO A 344 -10.83 -21.65 -18.38
C PRO A 344 -12.26 -21.44 -18.87
N ILE A 345 -12.49 -20.33 -19.55
CA ILE A 345 -13.79 -19.98 -20.14
C ILE A 345 -13.59 -19.71 -21.64
N ASN A 346 -14.21 -20.52 -22.46
CA ASN A 346 -14.33 -20.28 -23.88
C ASN A 346 -15.74 -19.76 -24.20
N ILE A 347 -15.86 -18.50 -24.56
CA ILE A 347 -17.15 -17.87 -24.82
C ILE A 347 -17.92 -18.49 -25.99
N ALA A 348 -17.30 -19.31 -26.85
CA ALA A 348 -17.96 -20.03 -27.93
C ALA A 348 -18.69 -21.30 -27.44
N MET A 349 -18.48 -21.74 -26.21
CA MET A 349 -19.03 -22.99 -25.65
C MET A 349 -20.12 -22.68 -24.63
N PRO A 350 -21.37 -23.14 -24.85
CA PRO A 350 -22.48 -22.92 -23.90
C PRO A 350 -22.18 -23.44 -22.48
N GLU A 351 -21.47 -24.55 -22.38
CA GLU A 351 -21.08 -25.17 -21.09
C GLU A 351 -20.16 -24.25 -20.29
N ASP A 352 -19.26 -23.53 -20.97
CA ASP A 352 -18.36 -22.58 -20.32
C ASP A 352 -19.11 -21.30 -19.93
N ILE A 353 -20.12 -20.88 -20.71
CA ILE A 353 -21.03 -19.78 -20.31
C ILE A 353 -21.83 -20.17 -19.06
N ALA A 354 -22.34 -21.39 -18.98
CA ALA A 354 -23.02 -21.89 -17.78
C ALA A 354 -22.06 -21.93 -16.57
N ARG A 355 -20.83 -22.39 -16.79
CA ARG A 355 -19.77 -22.37 -15.76
C ARG A 355 -19.43 -20.95 -15.33
N LEU A 356 -19.31 -19.99 -16.26
CA LEU A 356 -19.08 -18.59 -15.96
C LEU A 356 -20.17 -18.03 -15.05
N ARG A 357 -21.46 -18.29 -15.38
CA ARG A 357 -22.58 -17.87 -14.53
C ARG A 357 -22.51 -18.49 -13.13
N SER A 358 -22.11 -19.75 -13.01
CA SER A 358 -21.99 -20.43 -11.72
C SER A 358 -20.87 -19.86 -10.83
N CYS A 359 -19.88 -19.18 -11.41
CA CYS A 359 -18.85 -18.46 -10.66
C CYS A 359 -19.39 -17.22 -9.94
N PHE A 360 -20.56 -16.73 -10.28
CA PHE A 360 -21.17 -15.52 -9.75
C PHE A 360 -22.61 -15.75 -9.27
N PRO A 361 -22.80 -16.58 -8.23
CA PRO A 361 -24.13 -16.93 -7.75
C PRO A 361 -24.91 -15.69 -7.29
N GLY A 362 -26.16 -15.56 -7.74
CA GLY A 362 -27.04 -14.43 -7.38
C GLY A 362 -26.65 -13.09 -8.00
N ARG A 363 -25.74 -13.05 -8.98
CA ARG A 363 -25.27 -11.84 -9.65
C ARG A 363 -25.51 -11.91 -11.15
N SER A 364 -25.80 -10.77 -11.78
CA SER A 364 -25.77 -10.67 -13.24
C SER A 364 -24.34 -10.71 -13.76
N VAL A 365 -24.14 -11.40 -14.86
CA VAL A 365 -22.84 -11.47 -15.57
C VAL A 365 -23.02 -10.79 -16.93
N THR A 366 -22.24 -9.75 -17.16
CA THR A 366 -22.23 -8.98 -18.41
C THR A 366 -20.90 -9.22 -19.11
N LEU A 367 -20.94 -9.57 -20.39
CA LEU A 367 -19.75 -9.76 -21.22
C LEU A 367 -19.24 -8.41 -21.74
N VAL A 368 -17.96 -8.16 -21.60
CA VAL A 368 -17.30 -7.00 -22.23
C VAL A 368 -16.64 -7.45 -23.53
N ALA A 369 -17.05 -6.88 -24.65
CA ALA A 369 -16.54 -7.26 -25.96
C ALA A 369 -16.33 -6.05 -26.87
N GLY A 370 -15.31 -6.12 -27.74
CA GLY A 370 -15.16 -5.15 -28.81
C GLY A 370 -16.24 -5.35 -29.89
N CYS A 371 -16.72 -4.29 -30.53
CA CYS A 371 -17.68 -4.38 -31.63
C CYS A 371 -17.16 -5.29 -32.75
N ASP A 372 -15.85 -5.26 -33.03
CA ASP A 372 -15.18 -6.13 -33.98
C ASP A 372 -15.29 -7.62 -33.64
N VAL A 373 -15.24 -7.96 -32.36
CA VAL A 373 -15.41 -9.33 -31.86
C VAL A 373 -16.84 -9.80 -32.07
N VAL A 374 -17.83 -8.98 -31.73
CA VAL A 374 -19.24 -9.33 -31.89
C VAL A 374 -19.59 -9.52 -33.36
N CYS A 375 -19.08 -8.66 -34.24
CA CYS A 375 -19.34 -8.76 -35.69
C CYS A 375 -18.56 -9.90 -36.36
N GLY A 376 -17.40 -10.30 -35.85
CA GLY A 376 -16.46 -11.21 -36.53
C GLY A 376 -16.34 -12.61 -35.96
N ALA A 377 -16.50 -12.78 -34.63
CA ALA A 377 -16.21 -14.04 -33.98
C ALA A 377 -17.27 -15.12 -34.25
N SER A 378 -16.83 -16.37 -34.42
CA SER A 378 -17.67 -17.52 -34.64
C SER A 378 -18.70 -17.78 -33.54
N ALA A 379 -18.41 -17.39 -32.33
CA ALA A 379 -19.30 -17.49 -31.16
C ALA A 379 -20.64 -16.74 -31.38
N TYR A 380 -20.67 -15.70 -32.21
CA TYR A 380 -21.84 -14.89 -32.51
C TYR A 380 -22.56 -15.24 -33.82
N ARG A 381 -21.94 -16.11 -34.65
CA ARG A 381 -22.51 -16.45 -35.97
C ARG A 381 -23.73 -17.37 -35.92
N SER A 382 -23.89 -18.14 -34.86
CA SER A 382 -25.02 -19.05 -34.69
C SER A 382 -25.63 -18.91 -33.31
N LEU A 383 -26.95 -18.75 -33.27
CA LEU A 383 -27.69 -18.78 -31.99
C LEU A 383 -27.64 -20.18 -31.43
N ARG A 384 -27.12 -20.31 -30.20
CA ARG A 384 -27.09 -21.57 -29.45
C ARG A 384 -27.80 -21.36 -28.12
N PRO A 385 -28.72 -22.25 -27.72
CA PRO A 385 -29.27 -22.21 -26.36
C PRO A 385 -28.17 -22.22 -25.31
N GLY A 386 -28.22 -21.31 -24.33
CA GLY A 386 -27.18 -21.13 -23.34
C GLY A 386 -25.88 -20.47 -23.85
N GLY A 387 -25.88 -19.99 -25.09
CA GLY A 387 -24.71 -19.37 -25.70
C GLY A 387 -24.44 -17.95 -25.20
N VAL A 388 -23.32 -17.37 -25.67
CA VAL A 388 -22.85 -16.02 -25.30
C VAL A 388 -23.88 -14.93 -25.60
N GLN A 389 -24.72 -15.12 -26.58
CA GLN A 389 -25.77 -14.17 -27.01
C GLN A 389 -26.86 -13.94 -25.94
N GLU A 390 -26.95 -14.86 -24.96
CA GLU A 390 -27.91 -14.74 -23.85
C GLU A 390 -27.36 -13.93 -22.65
N LEU A 391 -26.11 -13.50 -22.71
CA LEU A 391 -25.56 -12.59 -21.74
C LEU A 391 -25.88 -11.13 -22.08
N ASP A 392 -25.95 -10.30 -21.08
CA ASP A 392 -25.84 -8.84 -21.28
C ASP A 392 -24.45 -8.49 -21.81
N HIS A 393 -24.35 -7.45 -22.64
CA HIS A 393 -23.10 -7.03 -23.25
C HIS A 393 -22.78 -5.56 -22.98
N LEU A 394 -21.52 -5.30 -22.68
CA LEU A 394 -20.91 -3.98 -22.77
C LEU A 394 -20.03 -3.95 -24.02
N LEU A 395 -20.47 -3.21 -25.03
CA LEU A 395 -19.75 -3.12 -26.30
C LEU A 395 -18.78 -1.96 -26.29
N ILE A 396 -17.54 -2.26 -26.67
CA ILE A 396 -16.46 -1.29 -26.78
C ILE A 396 -16.27 -0.96 -28.26
N ARG A 397 -16.43 0.33 -28.61
CA ARG A 397 -16.10 0.83 -29.93
C ARG A 397 -14.77 1.57 -29.89
N ARG A 398 -13.83 1.18 -30.75
CA ARG A 398 -12.58 1.94 -30.95
C ARG A 398 -12.90 3.20 -31.75
N GLY A 399 -12.51 4.37 -31.23
CA GLY A 399 -12.62 5.63 -31.95
C GLY A 399 -11.50 5.81 -32.98
N GLU A 400 -11.61 6.83 -33.83
CA GLU A 400 -10.61 7.15 -34.84
C GLU A 400 -9.27 7.63 -34.25
N THR A 401 -9.25 8.04 -32.96
CA THR A 401 -8.09 8.58 -32.24
C THR A 401 -7.52 7.62 -31.22
N ASP A 402 -7.64 6.30 -31.40
CA ASP A 402 -7.23 5.29 -30.41
C ASP A 402 -7.99 5.38 -29.06
N GLU A 403 -8.97 6.25 -28.93
CA GLU A 403 -9.83 6.35 -27.76
C GLU A 403 -10.84 5.20 -27.75
N THR A 404 -10.79 4.39 -26.71
CA THR A 404 -11.77 3.34 -26.49
C THR A 404 -12.94 3.90 -25.69
N ASP A 405 -14.13 3.83 -26.26
CA ASP A 405 -15.36 4.34 -25.67
C ASP A 405 -16.35 3.19 -25.43
N ILE A 406 -16.96 3.16 -24.25
CA ILE A 406 -18.06 2.26 -23.91
C ILE A 406 -19.35 3.01 -24.18
N ARG A 407 -19.96 2.80 -25.36
CA ARG A 407 -21.14 3.57 -25.74
C ARG A 407 -22.46 2.82 -25.62
N THR A 408 -22.41 1.49 -25.61
CA THR A 408 -23.63 0.73 -25.71
C THR A 408 -23.63 -0.45 -24.75
N ARG A 409 -24.65 -0.48 -23.93
CA ARG A 409 -25.01 -1.67 -23.15
C ARG A 409 -26.20 -2.34 -23.85
N LEU A 410 -26.00 -3.56 -24.22
CA LEU A 410 -27.08 -4.40 -24.77
C LEU A 410 -27.57 -5.36 -23.69
N GLN A 411 -28.91 -5.37 -23.48
CA GLN A 411 -29.56 -6.32 -22.59
C GLN A 411 -30.28 -7.36 -23.47
N GLY A 412 -30.09 -8.63 -23.09
CA GLY A 412 -30.74 -9.72 -23.83
C GLY A 412 -29.86 -10.31 -24.93
N ARG A 413 -30.52 -10.84 -25.96
CA ARG A 413 -29.84 -11.54 -27.05
C ARG A 413 -29.21 -10.59 -28.05
N VAL A 414 -28.00 -10.88 -28.43
CA VAL A 414 -27.29 -10.24 -29.54
C VAL A 414 -27.53 -11.10 -30.79
N THR A 415 -28.26 -10.57 -31.75
CA THR A 415 -28.54 -11.22 -33.04
C THR A 415 -27.53 -10.88 -34.11
#